data_226328ab45066e01ee11dc095359db79
#
_entry.id   226328ab45066e01ee11dc095359db79
#
_cell.length_a   1.000
_cell.length_b   1.000
_cell.length_c   1.000
_cell.angle_alpha   90.00
_cell.angle_beta   90.00
_cell.angle_gamma   90.00
#
_symmetry.space_group_name_H-M   'P 1'
#
loop_
_entity.id
_entity.type
_entity.pdbx_description
1 polymer ?
#
loop_
_entity_poly.entity_id
_entity_poly.type
_entity_poly.pdbx_seq_one_letter_code
_entity_poly.pdbx_strand_id
1 'polypeptide(L)'
;DKDKKLRQVYFGSFLDAKEAEATQVTKADAYPTFGTSYVNEAALRAVHGDGNTSTELYFEGVEQNKLSDDITQTIITLKDGCFPFTVKLCFKSYAQNDVIEQWSEISHTEKKPVTLYNYASSHLFFNEPSYYLTQFCGEWAMEMNMVETQLSRGVKNLESKLGVRSNQHSHPCFYLSLDGKAQEKAGRVVGGTLAWPGSYRLSFEVDHRENLHIISGINPYASQYILNPKEVFRTPALLYSYSSKGTGDISRRFHRWAKKYGIYRGDKTRTTLLNNWEATYFDFNEEVLSGIIKDAADMGFELFLLDDGWFANKYPRDNDKAGL
;
A
#
# COMPACT_ATOMS: atom_id res chain seq x y z
N ASP A 1 5.07 -7.16 -25.60
CA ASP A 1 5.40 -8.31 -26.47
C ASP A 1 4.75 -8.17 -27.86
N LYS A 2 4.89 -9.18 -28.72
CA LYS A 2 4.33 -9.16 -30.09
C LYS A 2 2.80 -9.05 -30.09
N ASP A 3 2.15 -9.50 -29.04
CA ASP A 3 0.70 -9.49 -28.87
C ASP A 3 0.19 -8.21 -28.20
N LYS A 4 1.05 -7.18 -28.09
CA LYS A 4 0.77 -5.92 -27.38
C LYS A 4 0.37 -6.10 -25.92
N LYS A 5 0.75 -7.21 -25.27
CA LYS A 5 0.53 -7.42 -23.84
C LYS A 5 1.68 -6.79 -23.04
N LEU A 6 1.34 -6.11 -21.97
CA LEU A 6 2.33 -5.60 -21.02
C LEU A 6 2.73 -6.72 -20.05
N ARG A 7 4.03 -7.00 -19.96
CA ARG A 7 4.59 -8.06 -19.11
C ARG A 7 5.52 -7.47 -18.06
N GLN A 8 5.48 -8.01 -16.85
CA GLN A 8 6.56 -7.78 -15.90
C GLN A 8 7.71 -8.71 -16.24
N VAL A 9 8.87 -8.15 -16.53
CA VAL A 9 10.07 -8.92 -16.92
C VAL A 9 10.98 -9.14 -15.72
N TYR A 10 11.20 -8.08 -14.92
CA TYR A 10 12.13 -8.11 -13.80
C TYR A 10 11.76 -7.07 -12.75
N PHE A 11 12.04 -7.38 -11.49
CA PHE A 11 12.08 -6.44 -10.38
C PHE A 11 13.12 -6.93 -9.36
N GLY A 12 14.17 -6.16 -9.12
CA GLY A 12 15.27 -6.59 -8.26
C GLY A 12 16.44 -5.59 -8.24
N SER A 13 17.67 -6.10 -8.16
CA SER A 13 18.89 -5.30 -8.21
C SER A 13 19.02 -4.57 -9.54
N PHE A 14 19.81 -3.51 -9.57
CA PHE A 14 20.14 -2.82 -10.81
C PHE A 14 20.74 -3.79 -11.83
N LEU A 15 20.24 -3.73 -13.06
CA LEU A 15 20.78 -4.42 -14.21
C LEU A 15 21.40 -3.39 -15.16
N ASP A 16 22.53 -3.71 -15.75
CA ASP A 16 23.03 -2.93 -16.87
C ASP A 16 22.20 -3.19 -18.16
N ALA A 17 22.45 -2.42 -19.22
CA ALA A 17 21.68 -2.52 -20.45
C ALA A 17 21.76 -3.91 -21.10
N LYS A 18 22.93 -4.58 -21.02
CA LYS A 18 23.13 -5.93 -21.59
C LYS A 18 22.42 -7.00 -20.78
N GLU A 19 22.48 -6.90 -19.46
CA GLU A 19 21.74 -7.77 -18.54
C GLU A 19 20.25 -7.62 -18.72
N ALA A 20 19.75 -6.38 -18.86
CA ALA A 20 18.35 -6.10 -19.09
C ALA A 20 17.86 -6.70 -20.44
N GLU A 21 18.64 -6.56 -21.52
CA GLU A 21 18.34 -7.15 -22.83
C GLU A 21 18.35 -8.68 -22.80
N ALA A 22 19.23 -9.28 -21.99
CA ALA A 22 19.35 -10.73 -21.83
C ALA A 22 18.24 -11.33 -20.94
N THR A 23 17.47 -10.50 -20.23
CA THR A 23 16.39 -10.96 -19.35
C THR A 23 15.27 -11.60 -20.17
N GLN A 24 14.92 -12.84 -19.84
CA GLN A 24 13.85 -13.55 -20.52
C GLN A 24 12.49 -12.89 -20.24
N VAL A 25 11.72 -12.68 -21.29
CA VAL A 25 10.34 -12.18 -21.16
C VAL A 25 9.49 -13.22 -20.45
N THR A 26 8.95 -12.88 -19.30
CA THR A 26 8.01 -13.72 -18.56
C THR A 26 6.65 -13.74 -19.28
N LYS A 27 5.80 -14.72 -18.94
CA LYS A 27 4.40 -14.73 -19.37
C LYS A 27 3.49 -14.01 -18.37
N ALA A 28 4.05 -13.37 -17.33
CA ALA A 28 3.29 -12.69 -16.31
C ALA A 28 2.75 -11.34 -16.83
N ASP A 29 1.44 -11.21 -16.92
CA ASP A 29 0.79 -9.93 -17.19
C ASP A 29 1.14 -8.95 -16.08
N ALA A 30 1.52 -7.72 -16.44
CA ALA A 30 1.82 -6.69 -15.45
C ALA A 30 0.56 -6.18 -14.71
N TYR A 31 -0.62 -6.40 -15.29
CA TYR A 31 -1.91 -6.07 -14.68
C TYR A 31 -2.97 -7.04 -15.21
N PRO A 32 -3.08 -8.25 -14.64
CA PRO A 32 -3.99 -9.29 -15.15
C PRO A 32 -5.45 -8.92 -14.90
N THR A 33 -6.31 -9.24 -15.87
CA THR A 33 -7.73 -8.93 -15.83
C THR A 33 -8.58 -10.20 -15.89
N PHE A 34 -9.77 -10.14 -15.31
CA PHE A 34 -10.77 -11.21 -15.40
C PHE A 34 -11.37 -11.29 -16.81
N GLY A 35 -11.68 -12.52 -17.24
CA GLY A 35 -12.27 -12.79 -18.56
C GLY A 35 -11.26 -13.12 -19.66
N THR A 36 -9.98 -13.26 -19.29
CA THR A 36 -8.89 -13.74 -20.15
C THR A 36 -8.52 -15.18 -19.83
N SER A 37 -7.41 -15.69 -20.37
CA SER A 37 -6.85 -16.99 -19.99
C SER A 37 -6.12 -16.98 -18.63
N TYR A 38 -6.13 -15.87 -17.91
CA TYR A 38 -5.51 -15.75 -16.58
C TYR A 38 -6.38 -16.47 -15.53
N VAL A 39 -5.79 -17.41 -14.80
CA VAL A 39 -6.52 -18.34 -13.91
C VAL A 39 -6.34 -18.03 -12.42
N ASN A 40 -5.43 -17.12 -12.08
CA ASN A 40 -5.17 -16.69 -10.70
C ASN A 40 -6.03 -15.47 -10.34
N GLU A 41 -5.87 -14.91 -9.14
CA GLU A 41 -6.58 -13.70 -8.72
C GLU A 41 -6.26 -12.54 -9.68
N ALA A 42 -7.29 -11.95 -10.29
CA ALA A 42 -7.14 -10.85 -11.24
C ALA A 42 -6.95 -9.52 -10.52
N ALA A 43 -6.08 -8.65 -11.04
CA ALA A 43 -5.92 -7.28 -10.54
C ALA A 43 -7.14 -6.41 -10.84
N LEU A 44 -7.86 -6.71 -11.93
CA LEU A 44 -9.09 -6.01 -12.30
C LEU A 44 -10.21 -7.01 -12.62
N ARG A 45 -11.38 -6.77 -12.00
CA ARG A 45 -12.64 -7.40 -12.35
C ARG A 45 -13.72 -6.33 -12.48
N ALA A 46 -14.24 -6.17 -13.68
CA ALA A 46 -15.26 -5.19 -14.01
C ALA A 46 -16.48 -5.84 -14.64
N VAL A 47 -17.62 -5.18 -14.55
CA VAL A 47 -18.83 -5.49 -15.32
C VAL A 47 -19.13 -4.30 -16.21
N HIS A 48 -19.00 -4.47 -17.52
CA HIS A 48 -19.22 -3.43 -18.51
C HIS A 48 -20.70 -3.02 -18.61
N GLY A 49 -20.97 -1.90 -19.24
CA GLY A 49 -22.30 -1.32 -19.32
C GLY A 49 -23.36 -2.19 -20.04
N ASP A 50 -22.95 -3.22 -20.77
CA ASP A 50 -23.80 -4.24 -21.39
C ASP A 50 -23.96 -5.53 -20.56
N GLY A 51 -23.29 -5.61 -19.41
CA GLY A 51 -23.28 -6.78 -18.52
C GLY A 51 -22.15 -7.77 -18.79
N ASN A 52 -21.27 -7.52 -19.78
CA ASN A 52 -20.08 -8.34 -20.03
C ASN A 52 -19.07 -8.19 -18.88
N THR A 53 -18.45 -9.30 -18.50
CA THR A 53 -17.46 -9.34 -17.38
C THR A 53 -16.02 -9.50 -17.86
N SER A 54 -15.80 -9.67 -19.16
CA SER A 54 -14.45 -9.86 -19.72
C SER A 54 -13.81 -8.53 -20.05
N THR A 55 -12.58 -8.33 -19.57
CA THR A 55 -11.74 -7.17 -19.88
C THR A 55 -10.40 -7.68 -20.36
N GLU A 56 -9.95 -7.28 -21.53
CA GLU A 56 -8.67 -7.71 -22.09
C GLU A 56 -7.83 -6.52 -22.51
N LEU A 57 -6.81 -6.20 -21.70
CA LEU A 57 -6.02 -4.99 -21.86
C LEU A 57 -4.81 -5.20 -22.78
N TYR A 58 -4.56 -4.20 -23.63
CA TYR A 58 -3.45 -4.13 -24.57
C TYR A 58 -2.66 -2.83 -24.36
N PHE A 59 -1.35 -2.89 -24.55
CA PHE A 59 -0.47 -1.74 -24.45
C PHE A 59 -0.80 -0.72 -25.54
N GLU A 60 -1.01 0.52 -25.15
CA GLU A 60 -1.27 1.65 -26.06
C GLU A 60 -0.11 2.63 -26.11
N GLY A 61 0.54 2.90 -24.99
CA GLY A 61 1.65 3.85 -24.94
C GLY A 61 2.25 4.03 -23.55
N VAL A 62 3.36 4.74 -23.52
CA VAL A 62 4.07 5.09 -22.28
C VAL A 62 4.48 6.55 -22.33
N GLU A 63 4.31 7.24 -21.21
CA GLU A 63 4.78 8.59 -20.97
C GLU A 63 5.74 8.61 -19.81
N GLN A 64 6.82 9.37 -19.89
CA GLN A 64 7.77 9.53 -18.81
C GLN A 64 8.07 11.00 -18.58
N ASN A 65 7.91 11.45 -17.36
CA ASN A 65 8.09 12.83 -16.96
C ASN A 65 9.07 12.92 -15.78
N LYS A 66 10.11 13.71 -15.93
CA LYS A 66 11.02 14.07 -14.84
C LYS A 66 10.35 15.15 -13.99
N LEU A 67 9.86 14.82 -12.80
CA LEU A 67 9.19 15.76 -11.89
C LEU A 67 10.20 16.58 -11.06
N SER A 68 11.36 15.99 -10.77
CA SER A 68 12.50 16.63 -10.10
C SER A 68 13.77 15.83 -10.39
N ASP A 69 14.92 16.24 -9.85
CA ASP A 69 16.16 15.46 -10.00
C ASP A 69 16.09 14.09 -9.32
N ASP A 70 15.19 13.91 -8.37
CA ASP A 70 14.99 12.67 -7.62
C ASP A 70 13.78 11.86 -8.06
N ILE A 71 12.79 12.49 -8.72
CA ILE A 71 11.50 11.85 -8.99
C ILE A 71 11.26 11.79 -10.50
N THR A 72 11.07 10.57 -10.98
CA THR A 72 10.59 10.30 -12.34
C THR A 72 9.22 9.64 -12.27
N GLN A 73 8.26 10.19 -13.01
CA GLN A 73 6.94 9.59 -13.19
C GLN A 73 6.88 8.85 -14.52
N THR A 74 6.36 7.62 -14.49
CA THR A 74 6.07 6.82 -15.70
C THR A 74 4.60 6.44 -15.69
N ILE A 75 3.91 6.66 -16.79
CA ILE A 75 2.50 6.31 -17.00
C ILE A 75 2.41 5.38 -18.20
N ILE A 76 1.94 4.16 -17.97
CA ILE A 76 1.71 3.17 -19.02
C ILE A 76 0.21 3.07 -19.25
N THR A 77 -0.22 3.36 -20.47
CA THR A 77 -1.63 3.31 -20.86
C THR A 77 -1.95 1.96 -21.49
N LEU A 78 -2.97 1.31 -20.96
CA LEU A 78 -3.56 0.07 -21.46
C LEU A 78 -5.00 0.34 -21.88
N LYS A 79 -5.43 -0.24 -23.01
CA LYS A 79 -6.82 -0.16 -23.48
C LYS A 79 -7.41 -1.53 -23.69
N ASP A 80 -8.70 -1.65 -23.41
CA ASP A 80 -9.46 -2.86 -23.75
C ASP A 80 -9.63 -2.98 -25.26
N GLY A 81 -9.61 -4.22 -25.75
CA GLY A 81 -9.73 -4.50 -27.19
C GLY A 81 -11.15 -4.37 -27.75
N CYS A 82 -12.16 -4.43 -26.90
CA CYS A 82 -13.58 -4.43 -27.31
C CYS A 82 -14.36 -3.23 -26.78
N PHE A 83 -14.02 -2.78 -25.58
CA PHE A 83 -14.71 -1.69 -24.88
C PHE A 83 -13.88 -0.40 -24.86
N PRO A 84 -14.50 0.79 -24.87
CA PRO A 84 -13.79 2.06 -24.69
C PRO A 84 -13.40 2.25 -23.21
N PHE A 85 -12.59 1.31 -22.71
CA PHE A 85 -12.14 1.17 -21.33
C PHE A 85 -10.62 1.27 -21.26
N THR A 86 -10.11 2.05 -20.33
CA THR A 86 -8.68 2.38 -20.20
C THR A 86 -8.21 2.21 -18.77
N VAL A 87 -7.04 1.59 -18.62
CA VAL A 87 -6.29 1.52 -17.37
C VAL A 87 -4.93 2.18 -17.57
N LYS A 88 -4.59 3.13 -16.72
CA LYS A 88 -3.25 3.70 -16.63
C LYS A 88 -2.53 3.13 -15.43
N LEU A 89 -1.39 2.50 -15.64
CA LEU A 89 -0.48 2.10 -14.58
C LEU A 89 0.50 3.24 -14.35
N CYS A 90 0.40 3.85 -13.18
CA CYS A 90 1.16 5.04 -12.83
C CYS A 90 2.25 4.68 -11.81
N PHE A 91 3.47 5.13 -12.08
CA PHE A 91 4.62 4.89 -11.21
C PHE A 91 5.32 6.22 -10.92
N LYS A 92 5.80 6.38 -9.69
CA LYS A 92 6.85 7.35 -9.35
C LYS A 92 8.03 6.60 -8.76
N SER A 93 9.19 6.80 -9.32
CA SER A 93 10.44 6.30 -8.77
C SER A 93 11.17 7.42 -8.03
N TYR A 94 11.53 7.16 -6.78
CA TYR A 94 12.29 8.05 -5.89
C TYR A 94 13.74 7.54 -5.83
N ALA A 95 14.59 8.06 -6.72
CA ALA A 95 15.92 7.51 -6.97
C ALA A 95 16.85 7.55 -5.74
N GLN A 96 16.79 8.62 -4.93
CA GLN A 96 17.63 8.74 -3.72
C GLN A 96 17.21 7.79 -2.59
N ASN A 97 15.99 7.27 -2.63
CA ASN A 97 15.44 6.40 -1.60
C ASN A 97 15.25 4.97 -2.06
N ASP A 98 15.42 4.68 -3.37
CA ASP A 98 15.11 3.39 -3.99
C ASP A 98 13.67 2.92 -3.67
N VAL A 99 12.70 3.83 -3.70
CA VAL A 99 11.29 3.55 -3.46
C VAL A 99 10.51 3.79 -4.74
N ILE A 100 9.57 2.90 -5.03
CA ILE A 100 8.60 3.04 -6.10
C ILE A 100 7.22 3.23 -5.47
N GLU A 101 6.47 4.23 -5.94
CA GLU A 101 5.07 4.45 -5.67
C GLU A 101 4.27 4.04 -6.90
N GLN A 102 3.30 3.13 -6.77
CA GLN A 102 2.50 2.62 -7.89
C GLN A 102 1.01 2.69 -7.56
N TRP A 103 0.21 3.18 -8.52
CA TRP A 103 -1.25 3.15 -8.48
C TRP A 103 -1.82 2.92 -9.87
N SER A 104 -3.12 2.66 -9.93
CA SER A 104 -3.86 2.52 -11.18
C SER A 104 -4.92 3.61 -11.30
N GLU A 105 -5.14 4.10 -12.53
CA GLU A 105 -6.25 4.99 -12.87
C GLU A 105 -7.12 4.28 -13.91
N ILE A 106 -8.40 4.13 -13.60
CA ILE A 106 -9.37 3.38 -14.41
C ILE A 106 -10.43 4.34 -14.91
N SER A 107 -10.70 4.32 -16.20
CA SER A 107 -11.69 5.19 -16.84
C SER A 107 -12.33 4.51 -18.05
N HIS A 108 -13.50 4.98 -18.45
CA HIS A 108 -14.19 4.51 -19.66
C HIS A 108 -15.06 5.60 -20.29
N THR A 109 -15.47 5.37 -21.55
CA THR A 109 -16.43 6.21 -22.27
C THR A 109 -17.62 5.40 -22.80
N GLU A 110 -17.94 4.28 -22.18
CA GLU A 110 -19.15 3.52 -22.46
C GLU A 110 -20.40 4.36 -22.20
N LYS A 111 -21.54 3.96 -22.79
CA LYS A 111 -22.80 4.69 -22.64
C LYS A 111 -23.43 4.56 -21.26
N LYS A 112 -23.16 3.45 -20.56
CA LYS A 112 -23.67 3.15 -19.21
C LYS A 112 -22.52 3.03 -18.22
N PRO A 113 -22.78 3.17 -16.92
CA PRO A 113 -21.77 2.93 -15.90
C PRO A 113 -21.17 1.54 -15.96
N VAL A 114 -19.91 1.42 -15.59
CA VAL A 114 -19.17 0.16 -15.37
C VAL A 114 -19.06 -0.08 -13.87
N THR A 115 -19.28 -1.32 -13.42
CA THR A 115 -19.10 -1.67 -12.01
C THR A 115 -17.76 -2.35 -11.80
N LEU A 116 -16.92 -1.78 -10.94
CA LEU A 116 -15.64 -2.37 -10.55
C LEU A 116 -15.82 -3.20 -9.27
N TYR A 117 -15.41 -4.46 -9.29
CA TYR A 117 -15.46 -5.38 -8.14
C TYR A 117 -14.07 -5.67 -7.56
N ASN A 118 -13.04 -5.75 -8.39
CA ASN A 118 -11.66 -5.76 -7.99
C ASN A 118 -10.91 -4.72 -8.82
N TYR A 119 -10.08 -3.92 -8.15
CA TYR A 119 -9.39 -2.79 -8.75
C TYR A 119 -8.10 -2.54 -8.00
N ALA A 120 -7.11 -3.39 -8.28
CA ALA A 120 -5.84 -3.37 -7.59
C ALA A 120 -5.01 -2.13 -7.91
N SER A 121 -4.25 -1.69 -6.94
CA SER A 121 -3.22 -0.66 -7.10
C SER A 121 -2.04 -1.16 -7.90
N SER A 122 -1.71 -2.45 -7.71
CA SER A 122 -0.54 -3.09 -8.31
C SER A 122 -0.72 -4.60 -8.42
N HIS A 123 0.02 -5.19 -9.35
CA HIS A 123 0.33 -6.60 -9.41
C HIS A 123 1.85 -6.73 -9.52
N LEU A 124 2.47 -7.54 -8.67
CA LEU A 124 3.87 -7.89 -8.72
C LEU A 124 4.02 -9.40 -8.91
N PHE A 125 4.99 -9.80 -9.70
CA PHE A 125 5.27 -11.19 -10.02
C PHE A 125 6.70 -11.56 -9.63
N PHE A 126 6.86 -12.74 -9.01
CA PHE A 126 8.16 -13.30 -8.65
C PHE A 126 8.24 -14.78 -9.03
N ASN A 127 9.39 -15.18 -9.52
CA ASN A 127 9.73 -16.58 -9.81
C ASN A 127 11.03 -16.90 -9.06
N GLU A 128 10.88 -17.31 -7.80
CA GLU A 128 12.00 -17.58 -6.89
C GLU A 128 11.80 -18.95 -6.21
N PRO A 129 12.87 -19.58 -5.73
CA PRO A 129 12.79 -20.91 -5.12
C PRO A 129 11.96 -20.98 -3.84
N SER A 130 11.82 -19.88 -3.11
CA SER A 130 11.06 -19.80 -1.86
C SER A 130 10.65 -18.38 -1.54
N TYR A 131 9.61 -18.25 -0.73
CA TYR A 131 9.04 -16.98 -0.29
C TYR A 131 8.75 -17.03 1.21
N TYR A 132 9.29 -16.06 1.95
CA TYR A 132 9.02 -15.89 3.38
C TYR A 132 8.37 -14.53 3.60
N LEU A 133 7.12 -14.54 4.02
CA LEU A 133 6.33 -13.34 4.25
C LEU A 133 6.39 -12.96 5.72
N THR A 134 6.89 -11.77 6.01
CA THR A 134 6.78 -11.12 7.33
C THR A 134 5.64 -10.13 7.31
N GLN A 135 4.70 -10.29 8.22
CA GLN A 135 3.57 -9.41 8.45
C GLN A 135 3.64 -8.80 9.86
N PHE A 136 2.92 -7.70 10.06
CA PHE A 136 2.85 -7.00 11.33
C PHE A 136 1.41 -7.03 11.84
N CYS A 137 1.22 -7.59 13.02
CA CYS A 137 -0.08 -7.80 13.63
C CYS A 137 -0.07 -7.26 15.05
N GLY A 138 -1.23 -7.13 15.66
CA GLY A 138 -1.31 -6.77 17.07
C GLY A 138 -2.71 -6.38 17.49
N GLU A 139 -2.74 -5.80 18.66
CA GLU A 139 -3.90 -5.22 19.28
C GLU A 139 -3.43 -4.14 20.28
N TRP A 140 -4.32 -3.55 21.02
CA TRP A 140 -3.97 -2.57 22.04
C TRP A 140 -2.95 -3.13 23.05
N ALA A 141 -1.89 -2.39 23.31
CA ALA A 141 -0.73 -2.75 24.12
C ALA A 141 0.08 -3.98 23.61
N MET A 142 -0.14 -4.40 22.36
CA MET A 142 0.58 -5.47 21.67
C MET A 142 0.77 -5.15 20.19
N GLU A 143 1.08 -3.90 19.87
CA GLU A 143 1.17 -3.40 18.50
C GLU A 143 2.44 -3.91 17.79
N MET A 144 2.37 -4.01 16.46
CA MET A 144 3.52 -4.28 15.58
C MET A 144 4.29 -5.58 15.84
N ASN A 145 3.62 -6.62 16.31
CA ASN A 145 4.24 -7.94 16.42
C ASN A 145 4.56 -8.51 15.04
N MET A 146 5.79 -8.93 14.84
CA MET A 146 6.23 -9.56 13.59
C MET A 146 5.86 -11.05 13.58
N VAL A 147 5.21 -11.47 12.50
CA VAL A 147 4.90 -12.88 12.23
C VAL A 147 5.47 -13.24 10.87
N GLU A 148 6.33 -14.24 10.82
CA GLU A 148 6.89 -14.77 9.58
C GLU A 148 6.24 -16.09 9.19
N THR A 149 5.89 -16.23 7.91
CA THR A 149 5.29 -17.43 7.34
C THR A 149 5.98 -17.77 6.02
N GLN A 150 6.41 -19.02 5.85
CA GLN A 150 6.79 -19.51 4.54
C GLN A 150 5.54 -19.70 3.69
N LEU A 151 5.53 -19.11 2.49
CA LEU A 151 4.41 -19.26 1.55
C LEU A 151 4.50 -20.59 0.84
N SER A 152 3.34 -21.22 0.63
CA SER A 152 3.15 -22.43 -0.16
C SER A 152 1.98 -22.22 -1.12
N ARG A 153 1.73 -23.16 -2.02
CA ARG A 153 0.61 -23.11 -2.97
C ARG A 153 -0.70 -22.70 -2.32
N GLY A 154 -1.36 -21.76 -2.97
CA GLY A 154 -2.60 -21.16 -2.49
C GLY A 154 -2.44 -19.69 -2.18
N VAL A 155 -3.40 -19.13 -1.46
CA VAL A 155 -3.50 -17.69 -1.22
C VAL A 155 -3.31 -17.38 0.27
N LYS A 156 -2.40 -16.48 0.57
CA LYS A 156 -2.27 -15.83 1.89
C LYS A 156 -2.67 -14.38 1.75
N ASN A 157 -3.67 -13.94 2.50
CA ASN A 157 -4.08 -12.54 2.56
C ASN A 157 -3.58 -11.85 3.83
N LEU A 158 -3.04 -10.65 3.67
CA LEU A 158 -2.94 -9.64 4.72
C LEU A 158 -4.06 -8.65 4.46
N GLU A 159 -5.04 -8.58 5.36
CA GLU A 159 -6.21 -7.77 5.09
C GLU A 159 -6.83 -7.19 6.36
N SER A 160 -7.57 -6.09 6.17
CA SER A 160 -8.48 -5.54 7.14
C SER A 160 -9.85 -5.29 6.51
N LYS A 161 -10.90 -5.48 7.31
CA LYS A 161 -12.31 -5.20 6.99
C LYS A 161 -12.92 -4.20 7.98
N LEU A 162 -12.07 -3.53 8.77
CA LEU A 162 -12.46 -2.68 9.89
C LEU A 162 -12.63 -1.20 9.52
N GLY A 163 -12.57 -0.86 8.23
CA GLY A 163 -12.67 0.51 7.75
C GLY A 163 -11.53 1.37 8.30
N VAL A 164 -11.87 2.46 9.00
CA VAL A 164 -10.89 3.42 9.54
C VAL A 164 -9.98 2.84 10.64
N ARG A 165 -10.32 1.69 11.20
CA ARG A 165 -9.49 0.96 12.18
C ARG A 165 -8.61 -0.11 11.52
N SER A 166 -8.26 0.08 10.27
CA SER A 166 -7.54 -0.93 9.47
C SER A 166 -6.23 -1.40 10.09
N ASN A 167 -5.53 -0.54 10.84
CA ASN A 167 -4.22 -0.84 11.40
C ASN A 167 -4.25 -1.40 12.82
N GLN A 168 -5.42 -1.56 13.44
CA GLN A 168 -5.51 -2.01 14.83
C GLN A 168 -5.01 -3.44 15.02
N HIS A 169 -5.34 -4.35 14.10
CA HIS A 169 -5.00 -5.78 14.20
C HIS A 169 -4.02 -6.25 13.15
N SER A 170 -3.93 -5.56 12.03
CA SER A 170 -3.05 -5.88 10.91
C SER A 170 -2.64 -4.60 10.19
N HIS A 171 -1.36 -4.52 9.84
CA HIS A 171 -0.83 -3.35 9.16
C HIS A 171 -0.73 -3.61 7.64
N PRO A 172 -1.00 -2.60 6.78
CA PRO A 172 -0.92 -2.74 5.33
C PRO A 172 0.53 -2.73 4.81
N CYS A 173 1.43 -3.41 5.51
CA CYS A 173 2.84 -3.49 5.16
C CYS A 173 3.39 -4.90 5.35
N PHE A 174 4.45 -5.20 4.60
CA PHE A 174 5.08 -6.51 4.61
C PHE A 174 6.57 -6.45 4.26
N TYR A 175 7.30 -7.49 4.65
CA TYR A 175 8.55 -7.89 4.00
C TYR A 175 8.35 -9.25 3.33
N LEU A 176 8.87 -9.39 2.13
CA LEU A 176 8.96 -10.65 1.39
C LEU A 176 10.43 -10.99 1.18
N SER A 177 10.91 -12.01 1.88
CA SER A 177 12.28 -12.51 1.72
C SER A 177 12.32 -13.63 0.69
N LEU A 178 13.29 -13.56 -0.23
CA LEU A 178 13.40 -14.42 -1.41
C LEU A 178 14.46 -15.52 -1.27
N ASP A 179 15.34 -15.42 -0.28
CA ASP A 179 16.47 -16.34 -0.06
C ASP A 179 16.31 -17.23 1.17
N GLY A 180 15.20 -17.12 1.88
CA GLY A 180 14.96 -17.79 3.16
C GLY A 180 14.31 -16.85 4.17
N LYS A 181 14.41 -17.17 5.46
CA LYS A 181 13.87 -16.34 6.54
C LYS A 181 14.48 -14.94 6.53
N ALA A 182 13.65 -13.95 6.88
CA ALA A 182 14.05 -12.55 6.92
C ALA A 182 15.24 -12.33 7.87
N GLN A 183 16.22 -11.55 7.42
CA GLN A 183 17.39 -11.15 8.20
C GLN A 183 17.57 -9.64 8.12
N GLU A 184 18.03 -9.05 9.24
CA GLU A 184 18.22 -7.60 9.36
C GLU A 184 19.26 -7.05 8.37
N LYS A 185 20.38 -7.76 8.17
CA LYS A 185 21.57 -7.27 7.47
C LYS A 185 21.94 -8.06 6.21
N ALA A 186 21.15 -9.03 5.80
CA ALA A 186 21.44 -9.90 4.67
C ALA A 186 20.17 -10.41 3.99
N GLY A 187 20.33 -10.92 2.75
CA GLY A 187 19.26 -11.53 1.97
C GLY A 187 18.52 -10.55 1.08
N ARG A 188 17.90 -11.10 0.03
CA ARG A 188 17.07 -10.36 -0.91
C ARG A 188 15.67 -10.18 -0.31
N VAL A 189 15.24 -8.93 -0.18
CA VAL A 189 13.97 -8.57 0.45
C VAL A 189 13.24 -7.55 -0.40
N VAL A 190 11.95 -7.76 -0.57
CA VAL A 190 11.00 -6.74 -1.05
C VAL A 190 10.18 -6.26 0.13
N GLY A 191 10.18 -4.96 0.39
CA GLY A 191 9.28 -4.34 1.35
C GLY A 191 8.17 -3.59 0.64
N GLY A 192 6.96 -3.65 1.17
CA GLY A 192 5.82 -2.92 0.62
C GLY A 192 4.86 -2.42 1.68
N THR A 193 4.21 -1.29 1.38
CA THR A 193 3.13 -0.73 2.20
C THR A 193 2.09 -0.04 1.33
N LEU A 194 0.81 -0.26 1.64
CA LEU A 194 -0.29 0.41 0.93
C LEU A 194 -0.63 1.73 1.62
N ALA A 195 -0.58 2.83 0.89
CA ALA A 195 -0.94 4.17 1.37
C ALA A 195 -2.48 4.33 1.41
N TRP A 196 -3.14 3.59 2.29
CA TRP A 196 -4.59 3.56 2.43
C TRP A 196 -5.02 3.40 3.89
N PRO A 197 -5.84 4.32 4.44
CA PRO A 197 -6.30 4.26 5.82
C PRO A 197 -7.57 3.43 6.02
N GLY A 198 -8.12 2.84 4.97
CA GLY A 198 -9.37 2.07 4.99
C GLY A 198 -9.15 0.56 4.93
N SER A 199 -10.23 -0.19 4.67
CA SER A 199 -10.15 -1.64 4.46
C SER A 199 -9.25 -1.97 3.26
N TYR A 200 -8.27 -2.82 3.46
CA TYR A 200 -7.26 -3.18 2.45
C TYR A 200 -7.10 -4.68 2.32
N ARG A 201 -6.55 -5.11 1.19
CA ARG A 201 -6.08 -6.48 0.96
C ARG A 201 -4.76 -6.48 0.19
N LEU A 202 -3.79 -7.19 0.74
CA LEU A 202 -2.56 -7.59 0.07
C LEU A 202 -2.64 -9.10 -0.08
N SER A 203 -2.82 -9.59 -1.30
CA SER A 203 -3.00 -11.02 -1.62
C SER A 203 -1.72 -11.59 -2.17
N PHE A 204 -1.20 -12.64 -1.57
CA PHE A 204 -0.01 -13.37 -1.96
C PHE A 204 -0.45 -14.75 -2.43
N GLU A 205 -0.46 -14.97 -3.73
CA GLU A 205 -0.86 -16.23 -4.35
C GLU A 205 0.34 -16.95 -4.95
N VAL A 206 0.67 -18.12 -4.42
CA VAL A 206 1.64 -19.04 -5.03
C VAL A 206 0.90 -19.97 -5.96
N ASP A 207 1.20 -19.90 -7.26
CA ASP A 207 0.52 -20.65 -8.30
C ASP A 207 1.00 -22.11 -8.42
N HIS A 208 0.42 -22.87 -9.36
CA HIS A 208 0.77 -24.27 -9.64
C HIS A 208 2.20 -24.48 -10.18
N ARG A 209 2.88 -23.40 -10.57
CA ARG A 209 4.29 -23.39 -11.04
C ARG A 209 5.25 -22.82 -10.01
N GLU A 210 4.80 -22.65 -8.77
CA GLU A 210 5.55 -22.03 -7.66
C GLU A 210 5.89 -20.56 -7.89
N ASN A 211 5.22 -19.87 -8.83
CA ASN A 211 5.37 -18.43 -8.97
C ASN A 211 4.50 -17.70 -7.94
N LEU A 212 4.98 -16.57 -7.46
CA LEU A 212 4.24 -15.70 -6.55
C LEU A 212 3.65 -14.50 -7.30
N HIS A 213 2.35 -14.32 -7.12
CA HIS A 213 1.59 -13.16 -7.55
C HIS A 213 1.18 -12.34 -6.33
N ILE A 214 1.47 -11.04 -6.33
CA ILE A 214 1.06 -10.14 -5.25
C ILE A 214 0.12 -9.09 -5.81
N ILE A 215 -1.11 -9.07 -5.32
CA ILE A 215 -2.11 -8.04 -5.63
C ILE A 215 -2.32 -7.18 -4.41
N SER A 216 -2.26 -5.86 -4.58
CA SER A 216 -2.39 -4.89 -3.49
C SER A 216 -3.47 -3.88 -3.81
N GLY A 217 -4.33 -3.56 -2.84
CA GLY A 217 -5.35 -2.53 -3.04
C GLY A 217 -6.40 -2.44 -1.95
N ILE A 218 -7.47 -1.72 -2.24
CA ILE A 218 -8.67 -1.68 -1.40
C ILE A 218 -9.24 -3.11 -1.30
N ASN A 219 -9.72 -3.48 -0.12
CA ASN A 219 -10.30 -4.80 0.07
C ASN A 219 -11.60 -4.94 -0.74
N PRO A 220 -11.68 -5.89 -1.69
CA PRO A 220 -12.88 -6.10 -2.50
C PRO A 220 -14.03 -6.76 -1.72
N TYR A 221 -13.79 -7.18 -0.47
CA TYR A 221 -14.84 -7.71 0.40
C TYR A 221 -15.86 -6.62 0.74
N ALA A 222 -17.13 -6.84 0.40
CA ALA A 222 -18.21 -5.88 0.59
C ALA A 222 -17.92 -4.48 -0.02
N SER A 223 -17.15 -4.42 -1.10
CA SER A 223 -16.77 -3.20 -1.81
C SER A 223 -17.01 -3.36 -3.30
N GLN A 224 -17.63 -2.36 -3.89
CA GLN A 224 -17.76 -2.19 -5.33
C GLN A 224 -17.77 -0.70 -5.64
N TYR A 225 -17.38 -0.34 -6.84
CA TYR A 225 -17.39 1.05 -7.31
C TYR A 225 -18.14 1.16 -8.63
N ILE A 226 -19.12 2.05 -8.68
CA ILE A 226 -19.87 2.36 -9.92
C ILE A 226 -19.15 3.52 -10.58
N LEU A 227 -18.42 3.22 -11.65
CA LEU A 227 -17.67 4.18 -12.43
C LEU A 227 -18.56 4.74 -13.53
N ASN A 228 -18.83 6.04 -13.49
CA ASN A 228 -19.64 6.70 -14.51
C ASN A 228 -18.82 6.99 -15.78
N PRO A 229 -19.49 7.14 -16.96
CA PRO A 229 -18.80 7.51 -18.18
C PRO A 229 -17.97 8.79 -18.01
N LYS A 230 -16.69 8.77 -18.46
CA LYS A 230 -15.70 9.87 -18.37
C LYS A 230 -15.16 10.16 -16.96
N GLU A 231 -15.64 9.47 -15.93
CA GLU A 231 -15.07 9.51 -14.61
C GLU A 231 -13.73 8.76 -14.60
N VAL A 232 -12.83 9.14 -13.68
CA VAL A 232 -11.56 8.45 -13.43
C VAL A 232 -11.55 7.96 -11.99
N PHE A 233 -11.46 6.66 -11.80
CA PHE A 233 -11.22 6.06 -10.51
C PHE A 233 -9.71 5.86 -10.30
N ARG A 234 -9.19 6.45 -9.23
CA ARG A 234 -7.78 6.28 -8.83
C ARG A 234 -7.69 5.39 -7.60
N THR A 235 -6.87 4.35 -7.69
CA THR A 235 -6.57 3.48 -6.55
C THR A 235 -5.60 4.14 -5.57
N PRO A 236 -5.56 3.71 -4.29
CA PRO A 236 -4.47 4.09 -3.39
C PRO A 236 -3.13 3.60 -3.93
N ALA A 237 -2.03 4.23 -3.50
CA ALA A 237 -0.71 3.83 -3.97
C ALA A 237 -0.11 2.70 -3.11
N LEU A 238 0.51 1.71 -3.76
CA LEU A 238 1.47 0.82 -3.13
C LEU A 238 2.87 1.47 -3.20
N LEU A 239 3.52 1.58 -2.07
CA LEU A 239 4.94 1.94 -1.95
C LEU A 239 5.74 0.66 -1.78
N TYR A 240 6.77 0.44 -2.58
CA TYR A 240 7.60 -0.75 -2.44
C TYR A 240 9.06 -0.48 -2.82
N SER A 241 9.94 -1.32 -2.29
CA SER A 241 11.38 -1.23 -2.50
C SER A 241 12.00 -2.63 -2.47
N TYR A 242 13.12 -2.81 -3.14
CA TYR A 242 13.93 -4.03 -3.12
C TYR A 242 15.29 -3.75 -2.50
N SER A 243 15.80 -4.68 -1.70
CA SER A 243 17.17 -4.65 -1.20
C SER A 243 17.80 -6.05 -1.20
N SER A 244 19.09 -6.13 -1.47
CA SER A 244 19.90 -7.32 -1.26
C SER A 244 20.62 -7.32 0.10
N LYS A 245 20.31 -6.34 0.97
CA LYS A 245 20.99 -6.10 2.25
C LYS A 245 20.08 -6.28 3.46
N GLY A 246 19.00 -7.08 3.31
CA GLY A 246 18.08 -7.42 4.39
C GLY A 246 17.03 -6.37 4.71
N THR A 247 16.21 -6.67 5.74
CA THR A 247 15.03 -5.89 6.14
C THR A 247 15.39 -4.51 6.68
N GLY A 248 16.52 -4.37 7.36
CA GLY A 248 16.96 -3.11 7.92
C GLY A 248 17.30 -2.06 6.85
N ASP A 249 17.79 -2.47 5.68
CA ASP A 249 18.00 -1.53 4.58
C ASP A 249 16.66 -1.05 4.00
N ILE A 250 15.70 -1.95 3.80
CA ILE A 250 14.33 -1.60 3.38
C ILE A 250 13.69 -0.61 4.37
N SER A 251 13.77 -0.91 5.66
CA SER A 251 13.23 -0.05 6.72
C SER A 251 13.80 1.36 6.64
N ARG A 252 15.12 1.49 6.54
CA ARG A 252 15.78 2.81 6.41
C ARG A 252 15.42 3.55 5.13
N ARG A 253 15.15 2.85 4.01
CA ARG A 253 14.66 3.48 2.76
C ARG A 253 13.28 4.10 2.96
N PHE A 254 12.35 3.36 3.55
CA PHE A 254 11.02 3.88 3.88
C PHE A 254 11.07 5.03 4.90
N HIS A 255 11.93 4.96 5.92
CA HIS A 255 12.10 6.06 6.88
C HIS A 255 12.58 7.35 6.20
N ARG A 256 13.59 7.27 5.32
CA ARG A 256 14.08 8.44 4.57
C ARG A 256 13.02 8.98 3.62
N TRP A 257 12.32 8.08 2.90
CA TRP A 257 11.23 8.47 2.02
C TRP A 257 10.10 9.16 2.80
N ALA A 258 9.64 8.55 3.89
CA ALA A 258 8.57 9.10 4.72
C ALA A 258 8.94 10.47 5.29
N LYS A 259 10.17 10.61 5.79
CA LYS A 259 10.66 11.88 6.31
C LYS A 259 10.63 12.99 5.26
N LYS A 260 10.96 12.68 4.00
CA LYS A 260 11.07 13.68 2.93
C LYS A 260 9.74 13.92 2.21
N TYR A 261 8.93 12.90 2.00
CA TYR A 261 7.77 12.94 1.11
C TYR A 261 6.45 12.55 1.75
N GLY A 262 6.46 11.68 2.77
CA GLY A 262 5.26 11.11 3.37
C GLY A 262 4.71 11.85 4.58
N ILE A 263 5.55 12.56 5.33
CA ILE A 263 5.19 13.19 6.60
C ILE A 263 5.25 14.71 6.47
N TYR A 264 4.15 15.38 6.83
CA TYR A 264 4.14 16.84 6.88
C TYR A 264 5.23 17.36 7.82
N ARG A 265 6.09 18.25 7.31
CA ARG A 265 7.27 18.77 8.04
C ARG A 265 8.16 17.64 8.61
N GLY A 266 8.34 16.54 7.89
CA GLY A 266 9.13 15.39 8.32
C GLY A 266 10.60 15.69 8.61
N ASP A 267 11.13 16.77 8.03
CA ASP A 267 12.48 17.32 8.25
C ASP A 267 12.62 18.14 9.54
N LYS A 268 11.51 18.51 10.19
CA LYS A 268 11.52 19.27 11.44
C LYS A 268 11.74 18.34 12.63
N THR A 269 12.47 18.85 13.63
CA THR A 269 12.54 18.20 14.95
C THR A 269 11.16 18.17 15.57
N ARG A 270 10.78 17.06 16.18
CA ARG A 270 9.54 16.95 16.94
C ARG A 270 9.70 17.59 18.29
N THR A 271 8.66 18.30 18.73
CA THR A 271 8.61 18.86 20.07
C THR A 271 8.52 17.75 21.12
N THR A 272 9.16 17.96 22.26
CA THR A 272 8.97 17.12 23.43
C THR A 272 7.59 17.35 24.02
N LEU A 273 6.84 16.27 24.23
CA LEU A 273 5.43 16.33 24.65
C LEU A 273 5.26 15.64 26.00
N LEU A 274 4.54 16.30 26.91
CA LEU A 274 3.97 15.68 28.11
C LEU A 274 2.47 15.50 27.94
N ASN A 275 1.98 14.28 28.20
CA ASN A 275 0.57 13.93 28.23
C ASN A 275 0.15 13.69 29.69
N ASN A 276 -1.03 14.17 30.10
CA ASN A 276 -1.49 14.03 31.49
C ASN A 276 -2.09 12.66 31.83
N TRP A 277 -2.44 11.83 30.83
CA TRP A 277 -3.28 10.65 31.05
C TRP A 277 -2.78 9.72 32.16
N GLU A 278 -1.55 9.26 32.09
CA GLU A 278 -0.96 8.35 33.07
C GLU A 278 -0.78 8.97 34.47
N ALA A 279 -0.76 10.29 34.56
CA ALA A 279 -0.66 10.98 35.85
C ALA A 279 -1.98 11.18 36.55
N THR A 280 -3.06 11.37 35.81
CA THR A 280 -4.33 11.86 36.38
C THR A 280 -5.53 11.01 35.98
N TYR A 281 -5.49 10.30 34.86
CA TYR A 281 -6.66 9.72 34.23
C TYR A 281 -7.77 10.78 34.10
N PHE A 282 -8.97 10.54 34.67
CA PHE A 282 -10.10 11.49 34.69
C PHE A 282 -10.13 12.39 35.95
N ASP A 283 -9.22 12.18 36.90
CA ASP A 283 -9.18 12.94 38.17
C ASP A 283 -8.30 14.18 38.03
N PHE A 284 -8.81 15.19 37.40
CA PHE A 284 -8.13 16.48 37.23
C PHE A 284 -9.11 17.67 37.20
N ASN A 285 -8.57 18.82 37.50
CA ASN A 285 -9.20 20.12 37.37
C ASN A 285 -8.17 21.14 36.84
N GLU A 286 -8.58 22.39 36.71
CA GLU A 286 -7.70 23.45 36.18
C GLU A 286 -6.42 23.66 37.02
N GLU A 287 -6.53 23.57 38.35
CA GLU A 287 -5.40 23.77 39.26
C GLU A 287 -4.35 22.65 39.11
N VAL A 288 -4.81 21.38 39.06
CA VAL A 288 -3.95 20.21 38.85
C VAL A 288 -3.23 20.30 37.49
N LEU A 289 -3.99 20.58 36.42
CA LEU A 289 -3.41 20.69 35.07
C LEU A 289 -2.44 21.85 34.97
N SER A 290 -2.75 23.01 35.56
CA SER A 290 -1.86 24.17 35.56
C SER A 290 -0.56 23.87 36.29
N GLY A 291 -0.60 23.09 37.38
CA GLY A 291 0.59 22.61 38.08
C GLY A 291 1.45 21.74 37.20
N ILE A 292 0.86 20.74 36.55
CA ILE A 292 1.56 19.82 35.64
C ILE A 292 2.16 20.56 34.45
N ILE A 293 1.42 21.51 33.85
CA ILE A 293 1.92 22.32 32.72
C ILE A 293 3.13 23.16 33.15
N LYS A 294 3.08 23.77 34.33
CA LYS A 294 4.18 24.58 34.87
C LYS A 294 5.43 23.70 35.08
N ASP A 295 5.25 22.56 35.77
CA ASP A 295 6.37 21.65 36.02
C ASP A 295 6.98 21.12 34.70
N ALA A 296 6.12 20.82 33.71
CA ALA A 296 6.56 20.40 32.37
C ALA A 296 7.38 21.52 31.70
N ALA A 297 6.92 22.76 31.75
CA ALA A 297 7.66 23.91 31.21
C ALA A 297 9.00 24.11 31.89
N ASP A 298 9.05 24.03 33.24
CA ASP A 298 10.26 24.17 34.04
C ASP A 298 11.29 23.05 33.72
N MET A 299 10.82 21.84 33.34
CA MET A 299 11.62 20.71 32.85
C MET A 299 12.02 20.82 31.37
N GLY A 300 11.53 21.81 30.65
CA GLY A 300 11.85 22.03 29.24
C GLY A 300 11.00 21.27 28.23
N PHE A 301 9.85 20.75 28.61
CA PHE A 301 8.88 20.24 27.65
C PHE A 301 8.27 21.36 26.82
N GLU A 302 8.08 21.11 25.52
CA GLU A 302 7.66 22.14 24.56
C GLU A 302 6.17 22.10 24.25
N LEU A 303 5.51 20.98 24.56
CA LEU A 303 4.10 20.76 24.26
C LEU A 303 3.43 19.97 25.41
N PHE A 304 2.24 20.42 25.78
CA PHE A 304 1.35 19.69 26.69
C PHE A 304 0.13 19.19 25.93
N LEU A 305 -0.23 17.91 26.10
CA LEU A 305 -1.43 17.30 25.54
C LEU A 305 -2.40 16.97 26.67
N LEU A 306 -3.56 17.62 26.68
CA LEU A 306 -4.68 17.21 27.49
C LEU A 306 -5.39 16.03 26.78
N ASP A 307 -5.33 14.87 27.41
CA ASP A 307 -5.90 13.63 26.90
C ASP A 307 -7.41 13.49 27.21
N ASP A 308 -7.91 12.28 27.32
CA ASP A 308 -9.32 11.99 27.56
C ASP A 308 -9.85 12.71 28.82
N GLY A 309 -11.14 13.10 28.81
CA GLY A 309 -11.75 13.89 29.89
C GLY A 309 -11.78 15.41 29.65
N TRP A 310 -11.19 15.93 28.58
CA TRP A 310 -11.21 17.35 28.19
C TRP A 310 -12.62 17.92 27.99
N PHE A 311 -13.58 17.02 27.74
CA PHE A 311 -14.99 17.34 27.41
C PHE A 311 -15.85 17.72 28.62
N ALA A 312 -15.31 17.80 29.82
CA ALA A 312 -15.94 18.23 31.06
C ALA A 312 -17.16 17.44 31.57
N ASN A 313 -17.52 17.60 32.86
CA ASN A 313 -18.59 16.90 33.52
C ASN A 313 -20.00 17.42 33.19
N LYS A 314 -20.11 18.55 32.50
CA LYS A 314 -21.41 19.16 32.17
C LYS A 314 -22.25 18.28 31.25
N TYR A 315 -21.59 17.46 30.44
CA TYR A 315 -22.22 16.55 29.50
C TYR A 315 -21.73 15.13 29.78
N PRO A 316 -22.46 14.30 30.52
CA PRO A 316 -22.10 12.91 30.80
C PRO A 316 -21.93 12.10 29.51
N ARG A 317 -21.04 11.10 29.55
CA ARG A 317 -20.75 10.22 28.42
C ARG A 317 -21.90 9.35 27.93
N ASP A 318 -22.91 9.17 28.75
CA ASP A 318 -24.12 8.40 28.44
C ASP A 318 -25.10 9.11 27.54
N ASN A 319 -24.79 10.34 27.13
CA ASN A 319 -25.61 11.08 26.19
C ASN A 319 -24.77 11.58 24.99
N ASP A 320 -25.40 11.64 23.83
CA ASP A 320 -24.77 11.99 22.54
C ASP A 320 -24.25 13.44 22.47
N LYS A 321 -24.52 14.25 23.47
CA LYS A 321 -24.08 15.64 23.55
C LYS A 321 -22.82 15.84 24.36
N ALA A 322 -22.32 14.76 24.95
CA ALA A 322 -21.10 14.82 25.74
C ALA A 322 -19.89 15.09 24.84
N GLY A 323 -19.15 16.12 25.12
CA GLY A 323 -17.83 16.36 24.55
C GLY A 323 -17.78 16.90 23.12
N LEU A 324 -18.83 17.47 22.61
CA LEU A 324 -18.82 18.10 21.28
C LEU A 324 -19.28 19.58 21.38
#